data_c0b0fb62767336628cd57924e3b844c1
#
_entry.id   c0b0fb62767336628cd57924e3b844c1
#
_cell.length_a   1.000
_cell.length_b   1.000
_cell.length_c   1.000
_cell.angle_alpha   90.00
_cell.angle_beta   90.00
_cell.angle_gamma   90.00
#
_symmetry.space_group_name_H-M   'P 1'
#
loop_
_entity.id
_entity.type
_entity.pdbx_description
1 polymer ?
#
loop_
_entity_poly.entity_id
_entity_poly.type
_entity_poly.pdbx_seq_one_letter_code
_entity_poly.pdbx_strand_id
1 'polypeptide(L)'
;MTRGIYVSPTEFVSFAEAAKPQAPLVDEIATRARSGDLFGLGFMLPNPDPILKKQGKDIRVYRDLRSDAHVGGCIRRRKAAVKALERRVLRDKASARATRLANDIFSSLDMDSVCNEILDAVLFGWQPLELEWGWMGGALAPLQVVGKPGEWFMFDQEAQLRFKSRAQPHKGEELPARKVLLARQEASYANPYGFADLSMCFWPTVFKRGGLKFWVTYVEKYGTPWLVAKTPRGTPQHQNDALLDQMESMIADAVAVIPDDSSIDILDADGKGVNTDLFEQLLMFCRSEVAIALLGQNQSTEASSTHASAAAGLEVAREIRDGDARLVEATLNQLLRWVVDVNEGTEAPAPKVELYEEEQVNKDQADRDESLTRSGVRLTRRYWRRTYKLEEGDIEAAPQPPAPTAVEFAEAPQAAQAAGVQQLGDGSAPVMTGWLAQVRNLVQAHDDPQALQDALLDAYSDLPTADLTELMALAFELAHLQGRDQVEREGGRA
;
A
#
# COMPACT_ATOMS: atom_id res chain seq x y z
N MET A 1 -1.17 -4.27 -63.75
CA MET A 1 -2.51 -4.80 -63.50
C MET A 1 -2.84 -4.61 -62.05
N THR A 2 -3.78 -3.75 -61.74
CA THR A 2 -4.28 -3.53 -60.36
C THR A 2 -5.03 -4.81 -59.94
N ARG A 3 -4.56 -5.44 -58.85
CA ARG A 3 -5.25 -6.59 -58.25
C ARG A 3 -6.40 -6.05 -57.40
N GLY A 4 -7.62 -6.54 -57.64
CA GLY A 4 -8.84 -6.19 -56.91
C GLY A 4 -9.94 -7.19 -57.18
N ILE A 5 -11.09 -7.03 -56.53
CA ILE A 5 -12.29 -7.85 -56.75
C ILE A 5 -13.49 -6.96 -57.12
N TYR A 6 -14.39 -7.50 -57.91
CA TYR A 6 -15.69 -6.88 -58.19
C TYR A 6 -16.64 -7.19 -57.01
N VAL A 7 -17.05 -6.15 -56.28
CA VAL A 7 -18.00 -6.26 -55.16
C VAL A 7 -19.45 -6.27 -55.69
N SER A 8 -19.65 -5.64 -56.85
CA SER A 8 -20.89 -5.70 -57.65
C SER A 8 -20.57 -5.71 -59.12
N PRO A 9 -21.52 -6.01 -60.07
CA PRO A 9 -21.27 -6.01 -61.51
C PRO A 9 -20.72 -4.68 -62.07
N THR A 10 -20.84 -3.60 -61.32
CA THR A 10 -20.40 -2.25 -61.71
C THR A 10 -19.33 -1.64 -60.82
N GLU A 11 -18.96 -2.32 -59.72
CA GLU A 11 -18.04 -1.76 -58.71
C GLU A 11 -16.82 -2.67 -58.50
N PHE A 12 -15.66 -2.19 -58.92
CA PHE A 12 -14.36 -2.86 -58.73
C PHE A 12 -13.59 -2.19 -57.62
N VAL A 13 -13.26 -2.93 -56.57
CA VAL A 13 -12.42 -2.46 -55.44
C VAL A 13 -11.03 -3.03 -55.58
N SER A 14 -10.05 -2.17 -55.75
CA SER A 14 -8.64 -2.56 -55.83
C SER A 14 -8.10 -2.90 -54.44
N PHE A 15 -7.26 -3.94 -54.31
CA PHE A 15 -6.62 -4.26 -53.05
C PHE A 15 -5.69 -3.16 -52.55
N ALA A 16 -5.23 -2.26 -53.40
CA ALA A 16 -4.45 -1.10 -53.03
C ALA A 16 -5.32 -0.01 -52.35
N GLU A 17 -6.60 0.10 -52.69
CA GLU A 17 -7.56 0.96 -52.02
C GLU A 17 -8.10 0.36 -50.73
N ALA A 18 -8.29 -0.94 -50.67
CA ALA A 18 -8.69 -1.65 -49.47
C ALA A 18 -7.59 -1.65 -48.39
N ALA A 19 -6.32 -1.49 -48.78
CA ALA A 19 -5.19 -1.41 -47.86
C ALA A 19 -4.96 0.02 -47.27
N LYS A 20 -5.64 1.03 -47.79
CA LYS A 20 -5.62 2.36 -47.16
C LYS A 20 -6.65 2.37 -46.01
N PRO A 21 -6.24 2.62 -44.77
CA PRO A 21 -7.22 2.81 -43.73
C PRO A 21 -8.18 3.91 -44.14
N GLN A 22 -9.48 3.60 -44.10
CA GLN A 22 -10.51 4.60 -44.41
C GLN A 22 -10.31 5.77 -43.43
N ALA A 23 -10.31 7.00 -43.94
CA ALA A 23 -10.11 8.21 -43.13
C ALA A 23 -10.89 8.22 -41.80
N PRO A 24 -12.14 7.72 -41.73
CA PRO A 24 -12.88 7.60 -40.45
C PRO A 24 -12.26 6.69 -39.39
N LEU A 25 -11.38 5.74 -39.80
CA LEU A 25 -10.70 4.84 -38.83
C LEU A 25 -9.43 5.46 -38.24
N VAL A 26 -8.88 6.49 -38.89
CA VAL A 26 -7.66 7.18 -38.45
C VAL A 26 -7.99 8.39 -37.58
N ASP A 27 -9.13 9.04 -37.87
CA ASP A 27 -9.54 10.27 -37.19
C ASP A 27 -10.33 9.96 -35.91
N GLU A 28 -10.00 10.65 -34.81
CA GLU A 28 -10.79 10.61 -33.58
C GLU A 28 -12.14 11.27 -33.82
N ILE A 29 -13.25 10.53 -33.70
CA ILE A 29 -14.61 11.03 -33.94
C ILE A 29 -15.20 11.70 -32.70
N ALA A 30 -15.01 11.09 -31.52
CA ALA A 30 -15.54 11.55 -30.25
C ALA A 30 -14.58 12.55 -29.59
N THR A 31 -14.51 13.75 -30.12
CA THR A 31 -13.68 14.85 -29.56
C THR A 31 -14.54 15.85 -28.80
N ARG A 32 -13.93 16.58 -27.87
CA ARG A 32 -14.61 17.66 -27.11
C ARG A 32 -15.22 18.71 -28.04
N ALA A 33 -14.55 19.03 -29.13
CA ALA A 33 -15.04 19.99 -30.12
C ALA A 33 -16.30 19.52 -30.88
N ARG A 34 -16.52 18.20 -30.99
CA ARG A 34 -17.68 17.60 -31.66
C ARG A 34 -18.75 17.14 -30.68
N SER A 35 -18.45 17.06 -29.38
CA SER A 35 -19.43 16.70 -28.38
C SER A 35 -20.46 17.82 -28.18
N GLY A 36 -21.71 17.45 -27.86
CA GLY A 36 -22.77 18.41 -27.54
C GLY A 36 -22.62 19.06 -26.17
N ASP A 37 -21.58 18.76 -25.43
CA ASP A 37 -21.30 19.34 -24.11
C ASP A 37 -20.79 20.76 -24.24
N LEU A 38 -21.56 21.71 -23.67
CA LEU A 38 -21.24 23.13 -23.64
C LEU A 38 -20.01 23.48 -22.77
N PHE A 39 -19.29 22.50 -22.23
CA PHE A 39 -18.06 22.71 -21.45
C PHE A 39 -16.88 23.28 -22.25
N GLY A 40 -17.00 23.37 -23.56
CA GLY A 40 -15.95 23.82 -24.47
C GLY A 40 -15.94 25.31 -24.85
N LEU A 41 -16.75 26.16 -24.23
CA LEU A 41 -16.76 27.59 -24.56
C LEU A 41 -15.58 28.40 -23.95
N GLY A 42 -14.77 27.78 -23.09
CA GLY A 42 -13.56 28.39 -22.54
C GLY A 42 -12.30 27.83 -23.19
N PHE A 43 -11.24 28.65 -23.28
CA PHE A 43 -9.93 28.23 -23.79
C PHE A 43 -9.26 27.13 -22.92
N MET A 44 -9.77 26.94 -21.68
CA MET A 44 -9.18 26.07 -20.68
C MET A 44 -10.18 25.09 -20.14
N LEU A 45 -9.72 23.88 -19.85
CA LEU A 45 -10.50 22.87 -19.15
C LEU A 45 -10.49 23.20 -17.64
N PRO A 46 -11.66 23.36 -17.00
CA PRO A 46 -11.73 23.49 -15.56
C PRO A 46 -11.36 22.15 -14.92
N ASN A 47 -10.71 22.19 -13.75
CA ASN A 47 -10.52 20.99 -12.95
C ASN A 47 -11.91 20.50 -12.48
N PRO A 48 -12.30 19.24 -12.80
CA PRO A 48 -13.61 18.73 -12.48
C PRO A 48 -13.76 18.32 -11.01
N ASP A 49 -12.69 18.40 -10.20
CA ASP A 49 -12.72 18.04 -8.79
C ASP A 49 -13.89 18.71 -8.05
N PRO A 50 -14.81 17.93 -7.44
CA PRO A 50 -16.04 18.47 -6.88
C PRO A 50 -15.81 19.36 -5.67
N ILE A 51 -14.73 19.16 -4.92
CA ILE A 51 -14.38 19.98 -3.75
C ILE A 51 -13.85 21.34 -4.20
N LEU A 52 -12.89 21.33 -5.12
CA LEU A 52 -12.33 22.57 -5.66
C LEU A 52 -13.40 23.40 -6.37
N LYS A 53 -14.26 22.74 -7.15
CA LYS A 53 -15.34 23.40 -7.90
C LYS A 53 -16.38 24.03 -6.98
N LYS A 54 -16.87 23.30 -5.96
CA LYS A 54 -17.92 23.81 -5.04
C LYS A 54 -17.43 24.92 -4.13
N GLN A 55 -16.17 24.90 -3.75
CA GLN A 55 -15.63 25.88 -2.81
C GLN A 55 -14.94 27.06 -3.51
N GLY A 56 -14.85 27.04 -4.85
CA GLY A 56 -14.11 28.07 -5.61
C GLY A 56 -12.64 28.17 -5.19
N LYS A 57 -12.08 27.08 -4.66
CA LYS A 57 -10.73 27.02 -4.11
C LYS A 57 -9.79 26.34 -5.08
N ASP A 58 -8.52 26.62 -4.89
CA ASP A 58 -7.41 26.06 -5.66
C ASP A 58 -6.86 24.80 -5.00
N ILE A 59 -6.08 24.01 -5.70
CA ILE A 59 -5.35 22.80 -5.24
C ILE A 59 -4.53 23.03 -3.96
N ARG A 60 -4.22 24.28 -3.63
CA ARG A 60 -3.58 24.69 -2.36
C ARG A 60 -4.29 24.19 -1.13
N VAL A 61 -5.62 24.03 -1.19
CA VAL A 61 -6.44 23.52 -0.09
C VAL A 61 -5.98 22.13 0.33
N TYR A 62 -5.58 21.30 -0.63
CA TYR A 62 -5.06 19.95 -0.36
C TYR A 62 -3.67 19.99 0.27
N ARG A 63 -2.86 21.01 -0.02
CA ARG A 63 -1.56 21.19 0.67
C ARG A 63 -1.73 21.41 2.16
N ASP A 64 -2.75 22.16 2.56
CA ASP A 64 -3.01 22.44 3.98
C ASP A 64 -3.40 21.19 4.77
N LEU A 65 -3.97 20.16 4.10
CA LEU A 65 -4.27 18.88 4.74
C LEU A 65 -3.03 18.16 5.21
N ARG A 66 -1.89 18.33 4.56
CA ARG A 66 -0.60 17.70 4.93
C ARG A 66 -0.10 18.13 6.30
N SER A 67 -0.59 19.26 6.83
CA SER A 67 -0.27 19.74 8.19
C SER A 67 -0.98 18.93 9.29
N ASP A 68 -2.02 18.17 8.95
CA ASP A 68 -2.63 17.23 9.89
C ASP A 68 -1.68 16.06 10.17
N ALA A 69 -1.45 15.73 11.44
CA ALA A 69 -0.47 14.73 11.84
C ALA A 69 -0.75 13.35 11.24
N HIS A 70 -2.04 12.97 11.16
CA HIS A 70 -2.41 11.66 10.63
C HIS A 70 -2.29 11.61 9.10
N VAL A 71 -2.84 12.62 8.41
CA VAL A 71 -2.70 12.76 6.94
C VAL A 71 -1.23 12.77 6.55
N GLY A 72 -0.43 13.65 7.17
CA GLY A 72 1.01 13.74 6.88
C GLY A 72 1.77 12.46 7.21
N GLY A 73 1.35 11.72 8.23
CA GLY A 73 1.91 10.41 8.59
C GLY A 73 1.64 9.35 7.51
N CYS A 74 0.40 9.24 7.05
CA CYS A 74 0.00 8.33 5.98
C CYS A 74 0.72 8.65 4.66
N ILE A 75 0.82 9.93 4.28
CA ILE A 75 1.55 10.37 3.09
C ILE A 75 3.02 9.95 3.15
N ARG A 76 3.71 10.26 4.27
CA ARG A 76 5.12 9.89 4.43
C ARG A 76 5.33 8.37 4.33
N ARG A 77 4.44 7.59 4.97
CA ARG A 77 4.50 6.13 4.91
C ARG A 77 4.32 5.60 3.49
N ARG A 78 3.31 6.09 2.76
CA ARG A 78 3.06 5.70 1.37
C ARG A 78 4.25 5.98 0.47
N LYS A 79 4.76 7.21 0.51
CA LYS A 79 5.93 7.61 -0.29
C LYS A 79 7.19 6.84 0.09
N ALA A 80 7.42 6.60 1.39
CA ALA A 80 8.57 5.83 1.86
C ALA A 80 8.54 4.39 1.35
N ALA A 81 7.36 3.77 1.23
CA ALA A 81 7.25 2.40 0.71
C ALA A 81 7.73 2.28 -0.75
N VAL A 82 7.45 3.26 -1.60
CA VAL A 82 7.94 3.30 -2.99
C VAL A 82 9.43 3.62 -3.04
N LYS A 83 9.90 4.57 -2.23
CA LYS A 83 11.31 4.97 -2.16
C LYS A 83 12.24 3.88 -1.61
N ALA A 84 11.68 2.91 -0.88
CA ALA A 84 12.42 1.74 -0.39
C ALA A 84 12.67 0.69 -1.49
N LEU A 85 12.06 0.82 -2.66
CA LEU A 85 12.31 -0.07 -3.79
C LEU A 85 13.66 0.25 -4.42
N GLU A 86 14.39 -0.81 -4.78
CA GLU A 86 15.62 -0.71 -5.56
C GLU A 86 15.31 -0.36 -7.02
N ARG A 87 16.28 0.24 -7.69
CA ARG A 87 16.12 0.72 -9.07
C ARG A 87 17.16 0.08 -9.98
N ARG A 88 16.71 -0.41 -11.14
CA ARG A 88 17.61 -0.89 -12.19
C ARG A 88 17.23 -0.34 -13.56
N VAL A 89 18.24 -0.14 -14.40
CA VAL A 89 18.07 0.23 -15.80
C VAL A 89 18.21 -1.01 -16.67
N LEU A 90 17.11 -1.38 -17.32
CA LEU A 90 17.06 -2.50 -18.27
C LEU A 90 17.43 -1.98 -19.66
N ARG A 91 18.43 -2.60 -20.26
CA ARG A 91 18.89 -2.24 -21.61
C ARG A 91 17.81 -2.52 -22.68
N ASP A 92 17.11 -3.65 -22.54
CA ASP A 92 16.19 -4.16 -23.58
C ASP A 92 16.85 -4.09 -24.99
N LYS A 93 16.26 -3.33 -25.91
CA LYS A 93 16.79 -3.12 -27.28
C LYS A 93 17.63 -1.84 -27.42
N ALA A 94 17.85 -1.10 -26.33
CA ALA A 94 18.56 0.16 -26.35
C ALA A 94 20.06 -0.01 -26.64
N SER A 95 20.69 1.07 -27.12
CA SER A 95 22.14 1.11 -27.31
C SER A 95 22.88 1.03 -25.98
N ALA A 96 24.11 0.49 -25.99
CA ALA A 96 24.95 0.49 -24.79
C ALA A 96 25.32 1.91 -24.33
N ARG A 97 25.32 2.90 -25.26
CA ARG A 97 25.54 4.31 -24.96
C ARG A 97 24.34 4.90 -24.21
N ALA A 98 23.13 4.68 -24.72
CA ALA A 98 21.91 5.16 -24.05
C ALA A 98 21.74 4.56 -22.64
N THR A 99 22.05 3.27 -22.47
CA THR A 99 21.96 2.61 -21.16
C THR A 99 22.98 3.17 -20.16
N ARG A 100 24.24 3.42 -20.60
CA ARG A 100 25.23 4.06 -19.72
C ARG A 100 24.82 5.48 -19.35
N LEU A 101 24.36 6.29 -20.34
CA LEU A 101 23.89 7.64 -20.09
C LEU A 101 22.71 7.66 -19.10
N ALA A 102 21.77 6.71 -19.18
CA ALA A 102 20.68 6.59 -18.25
C ALA A 102 21.18 6.30 -16.81
N ASN A 103 22.16 5.41 -16.64
CA ASN A 103 22.76 5.15 -15.33
C ASN A 103 23.50 6.38 -14.79
N ASP A 104 24.26 7.09 -15.65
CA ASP A 104 24.99 8.30 -15.27
C ASP A 104 24.02 9.40 -14.81
N ILE A 105 22.88 9.58 -15.51
CA ILE A 105 21.84 10.52 -15.15
C ILE A 105 21.25 10.17 -13.77
N PHE A 106 20.85 8.92 -13.55
CA PHE A 106 20.26 8.50 -12.28
C PHE A 106 21.24 8.51 -11.12
N SER A 107 22.54 8.41 -11.40
CA SER A 107 23.59 8.55 -10.38
C SER A 107 23.88 10.01 -10.03
N SER A 108 23.64 10.94 -10.96
CA SER A 108 23.87 12.38 -10.77
C SER A 108 22.69 13.11 -10.15
N LEU A 109 21.45 12.62 -10.37
CA LEU A 109 20.23 13.22 -9.83
C LEU A 109 19.96 12.72 -8.40
N ASP A 110 19.42 13.60 -7.56
CA ASP A 110 18.80 13.19 -6.30
C ASP A 110 17.46 12.46 -6.59
N MET A 111 17.57 11.17 -6.83
CA MET A 111 16.42 10.34 -7.19
C MET A 111 15.39 10.23 -6.08
N ASP A 112 15.80 10.38 -4.82
CA ASP A 112 14.88 10.41 -3.68
C ASP A 112 13.94 11.59 -3.74
N SER A 113 14.49 12.78 -4.05
CA SER A 113 13.70 13.99 -4.26
C SER A 113 12.85 13.89 -5.52
N VAL A 114 13.39 13.40 -6.63
CA VAL A 114 12.65 13.22 -7.89
C VAL A 114 11.46 12.27 -7.70
N CYS A 115 11.67 11.10 -7.08
CA CYS A 115 10.59 10.16 -6.79
C CYS A 115 9.54 10.77 -5.83
N ASN A 116 9.99 11.51 -4.80
CA ASN A 116 9.09 12.18 -3.89
C ASN A 116 8.19 13.20 -4.59
N GLU A 117 8.73 13.96 -5.55
CA GLU A 117 7.95 14.93 -6.35
C GLU A 117 7.04 14.25 -7.36
N ILE A 118 7.48 13.18 -8.03
CA ILE A 118 6.60 12.39 -8.92
C ILE A 118 5.39 11.84 -8.14
N LEU A 119 5.63 11.35 -6.92
CA LEU A 119 4.57 10.82 -6.06
C LEU A 119 3.60 11.89 -5.53
N ASP A 120 3.90 13.18 -5.67
CA ASP A 120 2.90 14.22 -5.43
C ASP A 120 1.73 14.15 -6.43
N ALA A 121 1.92 13.54 -7.62
CA ALA A 121 0.83 13.28 -8.54
C ALA A 121 -0.27 12.40 -7.96
N VAL A 122 0.06 11.46 -7.10
CA VAL A 122 -0.89 10.61 -6.39
C VAL A 122 -1.77 11.44 -5.45
N LEU A 123 -1.16 12.41 -4.77
CA LEU A 123 -1.82 13.23 -3.77
C LEU A 123 -2.71 14.31 -4.39
N PHE A 124 -2.24 14.93 -5.49
CA PHE A 124 -2.87 16.08 -6.12
C PHE A 124 -3.53 15.77 -7.48
N GLY A 125 -3.47 14.49 -7.93
CA GLY A 125 -3.94 14.04 -9.23
C GLY A 125 -2.88 14.16 -10.33
N TRP A 126 -2.03 15.15 -10.28
CA TRP A 126 -0.99 15.44 -11.27
C TRP A 126 0.13 16.29 -10.70
N GLN A 127 1.33 16.11 -11.27
CA GLN A 127 2.52 16.85 -10.88
C GLN A 127 3.37 17.19 -12.11
N PRO A 128 3.53 18.48 -12.46
CA PRO A 128 4.47 18.89 -13.48
C PRO A 128 5.89 18.98 -12.90
N LEU A 129 6.88 18.45 -13.64
CA LEU A 129 8.29 18.48 -13.29
C LEU A 129 9.06 19.14 -14.42
N GLU A 130 9.70 20.26 -14.15
CA GLU A 130 10.54 20.97 -15.12
C GLU A 130 11.93 20.37 -15.18
N LEU A 131 12.44 20.19 -16.41
CA LEU A 131 13.76 19.65 -16.68
C LEU A 131 14.73 20.78 -17.02
N GLU A 132 15.90 20.79 -16.36
CA GLU A 132 17.03 21.63 -16.78
C GLU A 132 18.00 20.76 -17.58
N TRP A 133 18.09 21.02 -18.87
CA TRP A 133 18.96 20.28 -19.78
C TRP A 133 20.35 20.89 -19.83
N GLY A 134 21.38 20.03 -19.85
CA GLY A 134 22.76 20.44 -20.01
C GLY A 134 23.63 19.31 -20.56
N TRP A 135 24.90 19.59 -20.74
CA TRP A 135 25.85 18.61 -21.29
C TRP A 135 26.45 17.74 -20.20
N MET A 136 26.35 16.41 -20.38
CA MET A 136 26.94 15.39 -19.51
C MET A 136 27.67 14.37 -20.38
N GLY A 137 29.02 14.25 -20.23
CA GLY A 137 29.82 13.27 -20.98
C GLY A 137 29.67 13.34 -22.50
N GLY A 138 29.42 14.53 -23.08
CA GLY A 138 29.24 14.72 -24.52
C GLY A 138 27.84 14.33 -25.03
N ALA A 139 26.87 14.17 -24.15
CA ALA A 139 25.46 13.99 -24.46
C ALA A 139 24.60 15.05 -23.76
N LEU A 140 23.45 15.39 -24.33
CA LEU A 140 22.48 16.26 -23.71
C LEU A 140 21.64 15.46 -22.70
N ALA A 141 21.65 15.87 -21.44
CA ALA A 141 20.99 15.17 -20.34
C ALA A 141 20.29 16.13 -19.39
N PRO A 142 19.26 15.71 -18.65
CA PRO A 142 18.69 16.51 -17.58
C PRO A 142 19.68 16.57 -16.40
N LEU A 143 20.09 17.79 -16.05
CA LEU A 143 20.95 18.06 -14.88
C LEU A 143 20.14 18.24 -13.61
N GLN A 144 18.88 18.72 -13.76
CA GLN A 144 17.93 18.85 -12.66
C GLN A 144 16.52 18.49 -13.13
N VAL A 145 15.76 17.92 -12.20
CA VAL A 145 14.32 17.62 -12.34
C VAL A 145 13.64 18.22 -11.13
N VAL A 146 12.82 19.26 -11.34
CA VAL A 146 12.22 20.03 -10.25
C VAL A 146 10.70 20.07 -10.39
N GLY A 147 9.99 19.58 -9.38
CA GLY A 147 8.53 19.68 -9.32
C GLY A 147 8.07 21.12 -9.18
N LYS A 148 7.16 21.53 -10.03
CA LYS A 148 6.58 22.87 -10.00
C LYS A 148 5.17 22.83 -9.41
N PRO A 149 4.72 23.91 -8.76
CA PRO A 149 3.36 23.98 -8.23
C PRO A 149 2.32 23.79 -9.34
N GLY A 150 1.41 22.83 -9.18
CA GLY A 150 0.39 22.52 -10.16
C GLY A 150 -0.52 23.72 -10.50
N GLU A 151 -0.76 24.61 -9.53
CA GLU A 151 -1.57 25.82 -9.74
C GLU A 151 -1.00 26.80 -10.77
N TRP A 152 0.29 26.67 -11.12
CA TRP A 152 0.92 27.49 -12.17
C TRP A 152 0.61 27.01 -13.58
N PHE A 153 -0.05 25.86 -13.70
CA PHE A 153 -0.35 25.23 -14.99
C PHE A 153 -1.85 25.02 -15.16
N MET A 154 -2.24 24.71 -16.37
CA MET A 154 -3.61 24.38 -16.75
C MET A 154 -3.61 23.53 -18.00
N PHE A 155 -4.73 22.87 -18.30
CA PHE A 155 -4.90 22.12 -19.54
C PHE A 155 -5.81 22.90 -20.50
N ASP A 156 -5.43 22.91 -21.76
CA ASP A 156 -6.29 23.41 -22.84
C ASP A 156 -7.32 22.36 -23.29
N GLN A 157 -8.11 22.68 -24.29
CA GLN A 157 -9.16 21.79 -24.80
C GLN A 157 -8.61 20.50 -25.41
N GLU A 158 -7.40 20.55 -25.94
CA GLU A 158 -6.66 19.41 -26.48
C GLU A 158 -5.92 18.62 -25.39
N ALA A 159 -6.18 18.94 -24.11
CA ALA A 159 -5.51 18.35 -22.93
C ALA A 159 -3.98 18.54 -22.95
N GLN A 160 -3.49 19.61 -23.60
CA GLN A 160 -2.08 19.98 -23.56
C GLN A 160 -1.82 20.87 -22.32
N LEU A 161 -0.69 20.62 -21.67
CA LEU A 161 -0.29 21.41 -20.51
C LEU A 161 0.18 22.79 -20.95
N ARG A 162 -0.32 23.86 -20.28
CA ARG A 162 0.06 25.26 -20.51
C ARG A 162 0.49 25.92 -19.21
N PHE A 163 1.45 26.82 -19.30
CA PHE A 163 1.95 27.58 -18.16
C PHE A 163 1.17 28.90 -18.00
N LYS A 164 0.60 29.16 -16.82
CA LYS A 164 -0.07 30.40 -16.47
C LYS A 164 0.96 31.50 -16.20
N SER A 165 1.42 32.17 -17.24
CA SER A 165 2.34 33.30 -17.08
C SER A 165 1.60 34.55 -16.65
N ARG A 166 2.34 35.55 -16.17
CA ARG A 166 1.80 36.87 -15.89
C ARG A 166 1.30 37.58 -17.18
N ALA A 167 1.91 37.28 -18.31
CA ALA A 167 1.53 37.84 -19.61
C ALA A 167 0.25 37.19 -20.16
N GLN A 168 0.03 35.89 -19.89
CA GLN A 168 -1.10 35.12 -20.39
C GLN A 168 -1.79 34.30 -19.30
N PRO A 169 -2.39 34.93 -18.28
CA PRO A 169 -2.93 34.22 -17.12
C PRO A 169 -4.17 33.37 -17.45
N HIS A 170 -4.91 33.69 -18.50
CA HIS A 170 -6.16 33.01 -18.87
C HIS A 170 -5.97 31.99 -19.99
N LYS A 171 -5.08 32.25 -20.94
CA LYS A 171 -4.84 31.35 -22.08
C LYS A 171 -3.68 30.41 -21.85
N GLY A 172 -2.73 30.79 -20.98
CA GLY A 172 -1.49 30.07 -20.75
C GLY A 172 -0.54 30.12 -21.95
N GLU A 173 0.73 29.95 -21.68
CA GLU A 173 1.79 29.83 -22.68
C GLU A 173 2.03 28.36 -23.02
N GLU A 174 2.36 28.08 -24.27
CA GLU A 174 2.80 26.78 -24.71
C GLU A 174 4.15 26.46 -24.10
N LEU A 175 4.30 25.21 -23.67
CA LEU A 175 5.54 24.71 -23.11
C LEU A 175 6.45 24.19 -24.23
N PRO A 176 7.76 24.49 -24.18
CA PRO A 176 8.69 23.86 -25.09
C PRO A 176 8.63 22.33 -24.99
N ALA A 177 8.76 21.67 -26.14
CA ALA A 177 8.77 20.21 -26.18
C ALA A 177 9.89 19.65 -25.28
N ARG A 178 9.60 18.57 -24.55
CA ARG A 178 10.55 17.88 -23.65
C ARG A 178 11.09 18.75 -22.50
N LYS A 179 10.39 19.84 -22.15
CA LYS A 179 10.80 20.72 -21.04
C LYS A 179 10.12 20.39 -19.72
N VAL A 180 8.88 19.92 -19.75
CA VAL A 180 8.09 19.61 -18.55
C VAL A 180 7.55 18.19 -18.65
N LEU A 181 8.03 17.31 -17.76
CA LEU A 181 7.44 16.00 -17.52
C LEU A 181 6.13 16.16 -16.76
N LEU A 182 5.20 15.28 -17.01
CA LEU A 182 3.89 15.30 -16.38
C LEU A 182 3.55 13.92 -15.80
N ALA A 183 3.66 13.79 -14.49
CA ALA A 183 3.12 12.65 -13.77
C ALA A 183 1.62 12.86 -13.52
N ARG A 184 0.78 11.85 -13.77
CA ARG A 184 -0.67 11.94 -13.59
C ARG A 184 -1.21 10.63 -13.04
N GLN A 185 -2.06 10.73 -12.03
CA GLN A 185 -2.79 9.61 -11.46
C GLN A 185 -4.19 9.54 -12.06
N GLU A 186 -4.58 8.38 -12.60
CA GLU A 186 -5.92 8.12 -13.13
C GLU A 186 -6.45 9.20 -14.08
N ALA A 187 -5.55 9.81 -14.85
CA ALA A 187 -5.95 10.78 -15.84
C ALA A 187 -6.79 10.14 -16.94
N SER A 188 -7.88 10.78 -17.31
CA SER A 188 -8.79 10.34 -18.36
C SER A 188 -9.01 11.42 -19.41
N TYR A 189 -9.67 11.07 -20.51
CA TYR A 189 -10.07 12.05 -21.51
C TYR A 189 -10.93 13.17 -20.90
N ALA A 190 -11.87 12.83 -20.01
CA ALA A 190 -12.74 13.79 -19.34
C ALA A 190 -12.00 14.64 -18.30
N ASN A 191 -10.98 14.05 -17.65
CA ASN A 191 -10.22 14.70 -16.60
C ASN A 191 -8.71 14.57 -16.83
N PRO A 192 -8.07 15.50 -17.54
CA PRO A 192 -6.63 15.46 -17.73
C PRO A 192 -5.83 15.80 -16.48
N TYR A 193 -6.47 16.37 -15.44
CA TYR A 193 -5.86 16.67 -14.15
C TYR A 193 -5.68 15.42 -13.27
N GLY A 194 -6.28 14.28 -13.64
CA GLY A 194 -6.25 13.07 -12.83
C GLY A 194 -7.09 13.16 -11.56
N PHE A 195 -6.96 12.17 -10.71
CA PHE A 195 -7.69 12.07 -9.45
C PHE A 195 -6.76 12.32 -8.26
N ALA A 196 -7.14 13.26 -7.40
CA ALA A 196 -6.37 13.63 -6.21
C ALA A 196 -6.82 12.80 -5.00
N ASP A 197 -5.97 11.92 -4.45
CA ASP A 197 -6.33 11.13 -3.26
C ASP A 197 -6.61 12.03 -2.05
N LEU A 198 -5.98 13.20 -1.97
CA LEU A 198 -6.27 14.18 -0.92
C LEU A 198 -7.67 14.77 -0.98
N SER A 199 -8.38 14.65 -2.13
CA SER A 199 -9.79 15.05 -2.20
C SER A 199 -10.66 14.20 -1.28
N MET A 200 -10.38 12.90 -1.18
CA MET A 200 -11.09 12.00 -0.24
C MET A 200 -10.80 12.34 1.22
N CYS A 201 -9.60 12.82 1.51
CA CYS A 201 -9.18 13.19 2.87
C CYS A 201 -9.73 14.53 3.34
N PHE A 202 -10.31 15.35 2.44
CA PHE A 202 -10.71 16.72 2.75
C PHE A 202 -11.75 16.78 3.88
N TRP A 203 -12.90 16.15 3.69
CA TRP A 203 -13.97 16.20 4.69
C TRP A 203 -13.62 15.53 6.01
N PRO A 204 -13.03 14.32 6.02
CA PRO A 204 -12.58 13.71 7.28
C PRO A 204 -11.63 14.61 8.07
N THR A 205 -10.70 15.28 7.40
CA THR A 205 -9.74 16.19 8.07
C THR A 205 -10.42 17.45 8.61
N VAL A 206 -11.36 18.04 7.84
CA VAL A 206 -12.13 19.21 8.30
C VAL A 206 -12.99 18.85 9.51
N PHE A 207 -13.70 17.73 9.48
CA PHE A 207 -14.52 17.27 10.60
C PHE A 207 -13.68 16.91 11.82
N LYS A 208 -12.53 16.28 11.63
CA LYS A 208 -11.58 16.00 12.71
C LYS A 208 -11.12 17.30 13.41
N ARG A 209 -10.70 18.30 12.63
CA ARG A 209 -10.27 19.61 13.19
C ARG A 209 -11.41 20.32 13.91
N GLY A 210 -12.62 20.30 13.35
CA GLY A 210 -13.82 20.83 13.96
C GLY A 210 -14.18 20.09 15.24
N GLY A 211 -14.20 18.77 15.21
CA GLY A 211 -14.47 17.91 16.37
C GLY A 211 -13.49 18.15 17.53
N LEU A 212 -12.18 18.26 17.24
CA LEU A 212 -11.18 18.61 18.25
C LEU A 212 -11.44 19.96 18.89
N LYS A 213 -11.81 20.98 18.08
CA LYS A 213 -12.13 22.31 18.61
C LYS A 213 -13.33 22.25 19.56
N PHE A 214 -14.39 21.54 19.15
CA PHE A 214 -15.58 21.40 19.99
C PHE A 214 -15.27 20.59 21.26
N TRP A 215 -14.45 19.55 21.17
CA TRP A 215 -14.04 18.75 22.32
C TRP A 215 -13.25 19.58 23.34
N VAL A 216 -12.28 20.37 22.89
CA VAL A 216 -11.52 21.29 23.76
C VAL A 216 -12.47 22.27 24.44
N THR A 217 -13.37 22.93 23.68
CA THR A 217 -14.37 23.85 24.25
C THR A 217 -15.31 23.16 25.25
N TYR A 218 -15.66 21.89 24.99
CA TYR A 218 -16.45 21.11 25.92
C TYR A 218 -15.70 20.82 27.21
N VAL A 219 -14.42 20.41 27.12
CA VAL A 219 -13.57 20.15 28.29
C VAL A 219 -13.33 21.44 29.07
N GLU A 220 -13.06 22.56 28.41
CA GLU A 220 -12.92 23.86 29.08
C GLU A 220 -14.19 24.25 29.82
N LYS A 221 -15.35 24.01 29.22
CA LYS A 221 -16.64 24.41 29.78
C LYS A 221 -17.16 23.48 30.87
N TYR A 222 -16.96 22.18 30.75
CA TYR A 222 -17.54 21.15 31.62
C TYR A 222 -16.47 20.35 32.40
N GLY A 223 -15.20 20.54 32.13
CA GLY A 223 -14.09 19.91 32.85
C GLY A 223 -13.83 20.58 34.20
N THR A 224 -14.29 21.81 34.38
CA THR A 224 -14.31 22.49 35.70
C THR A 224 -15.72 22.42 36.26
N PRO A 225 -15.89 22.09 37.54
CA PRO A 225 -17.21 22.03 38.15
C PRO A 225 -17.86 23.42 38.12
N TRP A 226 -19.13 23.46 37.78
CA TRP A 226 -19.91 24.69 37.78
C TRP A 226 -20.38 24.94 39.24
N LEU A 227 -19.84 25.98 39.84
CA LEU A 227 -20.27 26.42 41.16
C LEU A 227 -21.48 27.33 41.01
N VAL A 228 -22.62 26.96 41.58
CA VAL A 228 -23.82 27.78 41.61
C VAL A 228 -24.16 28.14 43.06
N ALA A 229 -23.95 29.39 43.38
CA ALA A 229 -24.40 29.91 44.70
C ALA A 229 -25.84 30.37 44.62
N LYS A 230 -26.63 29.99 45.62
CA LYS A 230 -28.01 30.46 45.83
C LYS A 230 -28.00 31.37 47.06
N THR A 231 -28.49 32.59 46.86
CA THR A 231 -28.64 33.56 47.94
C THR A 231 -30.12 33.87 48.15
N PRO A 232 -30.53 34.21 49.38
CA PRO A 232 -31.90 34.64 49.66
C PRO A 232 -32.33 35.85 48.83
N ARG A 233 -33.62 35.96 48.52
CA ARG A 233 -34.13 37.13 47.79
C ARG A 233 -33.98 38.42 48.62
N GLY A 234 -33.32 39.42 48.02
CA GLY A 234 -33.07 40.73 48.67
C GLY A 234 -31.71 40.85 49.30
N THR A 235 -30.80 39.87 49.14
CA THR A 235 -29.39 39.97 49.56
C THR A 235 -28.73 41.19 48.89
N PRO A 236 -28.07 42.06 49.69
CA PRO A 236 -27.39 43.25 49.14
C PRO A 236 -26.32 42.87 48.13
N GLN A 237 -26.15 43.69 47.10
CA GLN A 237 -25.25 43.43 46.02
C GLN A 237 -23.79 43.21 46.43
N HIS A 238 -23.30 43.95 47.41
CA HIS A 238 -21.94 43.81 47.96
C HIS A 238 -21.69 42.41 48.60
N GLN A 239 -22.72 41.75 49.12
CA GLN A 239 -22.62 40.38 49.64
C GLN A 239 -22.61 39.34 48.51
N ASN A 240 -23.38 39.58 47.43
CA ASN A 240 -23.33 38.75 46.25
C ASN A 240 -21.98 38.86 45.54
N ASP A 241 -21.42 40.06 45.45
CA ASP A 241 -20.10 40.30 44.86
C ASP A 241 -18.99 39.60 45.69
N ALA A 242 -19.05 39.71 47.03
CA ALA A 242 -18.10 39.01 47.90
C ALA A 242 -18.20 37.48 47.80
N LEU A 243 -19.42 36.95 47.61
CA LEU A 243 -19.63 35.53 47.37
C LEU A 243 -19.10 35.10 45.99
N LEU A 244 -19.22 35.95 44.98
CA LEU A 244 -18.68 35.71 43.65
C LEU A 244 -17.16 35.66 43.68
N ASP A 245 -16.49 36.61 44.37
CA ASP A 245 -15.05 36.63 44.57
C ASP A 245 -14.56 35.38 45.33
N GLN A 246 -15.36 34.93 46.32
CA GLN A 246 -15.08 33.67 47.02
C GLN A 246 -15.19 32.45 46.08
N MET A 247 -16.20 32.40 45.22
CA MET A 247 -16.38 31.33 44.25
C MET A 247 -15.27 31.32 43.20
N GLU A 248 -14.80 32.48 42.74
CA GLU A 248 -13.63 32.55 41.84
C GLU A 248 -12.37 32.01 42.52
N SER A 249 -12.16 32.28 43.80
CA SER A 249 -11.02 31.72 44.55
C SER A 249 -11.14 30.20 44.77
N MET A 250 -12.36 29.67 44.90
CA MET A 250 -12.61 28.22 45.01
C MET A 250 -12.26 27.43 43.73
N ILE A 251 -12.29 28.06 42.57
CA ILE A 251 -11.84 27.41 41.32
C ILE A 251 -10.34 27.09 41.42
N ALA A 252 -9.58 27.89 42.20
CA ALA A 252 -8.17 27.67 42.43
C ALA A 252 -7.87 26.81 43.67
N ASP A 253 -8.60 26.98 44.81
CA ASP A 253 -8.22 26.45 46.12
C ASP A 253 -9.35 25.66 46.83
N ALA A 254 -10.31 25.13 46.26
CA ALA A 254 -11.31 24.13 46.76
C ALA A 254 -11.86 24.34 48.22
N VAL A 255 -11.74 25.52 48.85
CA VAL A 255 -12.21 25.82 50.22
C VAL A 255 -13.00 27.12 50.23
N ALA A 256 -14.24 27.07 50.70
CA ALA A 256 -15.06 28.27 50.93
C ALA A 256 -15.75 28.24 52.29
N VAL A 257 -15.98 29.41 52.83
CA VAL A 257 -16.84 29.63 53.98
C VAL A 257 -18.05 30.44 53.52
N ILE A 258 -19.24 29.87 53.66
CA ILE A 258 -20.51 30.51 53.28
C ILE A 258 -21.40 30.72 54.50
N PRO A 259 -22.28 31.74 54.50
CA PRO A 259 -23.33 31.91 55.53
C PRO A 259 -24.28 30.70 55.62
N ASP A 260 -24.83 30.42 56.79
CA ASP A 260 -25.67 29.24 57.05
C ASP A 260 -27.02 29.25 56.28
N ASP A 261 -27.42 30.43 55.79
CA ASP A 261 -28.62 30.61 54.96
C ASP A 261 -28.36 30.57 53.42
N SER A 262 -27.15 30.26 53.01
CA SER A 262 -26.69 30.18 51.62
C SER A 262 -26.27 28.75 51.29
N SER A 263 -26.44 28.33 50.05
CA SER A 263 -25.94 27.02 49.57
C SER A 263 -25.13 27.18 48.29
N ILE A 264 -24.07 26.39 48.17
CA ILE A 264 -23.30 26.21 46.92
C ILE A 264 -23.59 24.81 46.43
N ASP A 265 -24.17 24.70 45.25
CA ASP A 265 -24.39 23.44 44.57
C ASP A 265 -23.33 23.30 43.48
N ILE A 266 -22.62 22.17 43.46
CA ILE A 266 -21.74 21.81 42.40
C ILE A 266 -22.64 21.12 41.35
N LEU A 267 -22.79 21.73 40.19
CA LEU A 267 -23.47 21.11 39.05
C LEU A 267 -22.42 20.26 38.32
N ASP A 268 -22.37 18.99 38.73
CA ASP A 268 -21.65 18.00 37.98
C ASP A 268 -22.38 17.72 36.68
N ALA A 269 -21.63 17.58 35.60
CA ALA A 269 -22.14 17.16 34.29
C ALA A 269 -22.67 15.70 34.29
N ASP A 270 -22.66 15.05 35.44
CA ASP A 270 -22.90 13.63 35.70
C ASP A 270 -24.35 13.14 35.54
N GLY A 271 -25.09 13.67 34.67
CA GLY A 271 -26.45 13.12 34.48
C GLY A 271 -27.01 13.19 33.08
N LYS A 272 -26.55 14.07 32.25
CA LYS A 272 -27.00 14.28 30.86
C LYS A 272 -25.89 14.84 29.94
N GLY A 273 -24.62 14.65 30.29
CA GLY A 273 -23.51 15.12 29.51
C GLY A 273 -23.44 14.41 28.17
N VAL A 274 -23.13 15.16 27.14
CA VAL A 274 -22.71 14.59 25.86
C VAL A 274 -21.59 13.60 26.16
N ASN A 275 -21.81 12.34 25.81
CA ASN A 275 -20.83 11.29 26.02
C ASN A 275 -19.52 11.70 25.33
N THR A 276 -18.44 11.88 26.09
CA THR A 276 -17.11 12.22 25.55
C THR A 276 -16.65 11.20 24.54
N ASP A 277 -17.13 9.95 24.63
CA ASP A 277 -16.86 8.87 23.69
C ASP A 277 -17.35 9.20 22.25
N LEU A 278 -18.37 10.03 22.09
CA LEU A 278 -18.84 10.46 20.78
C LEU A 278 -17.80 11.30 20.03
N PHE A 279 -17.07 12.16 20.76
CA PHE A 279 -15.97 12.94 20.15
C PHE A 279 -14.83 12.02 19.75
N GLU A 280 -14.46 11.09 20.62
CA GLU A 280 -13.42 10.12 20.35
C GLU A 280 -13.78 9.24 19.16
N GLN A 281 -14.99 8.69 19.12
CA GLN A 281 -15.50 7.88 18.00
C GLN A 281 -15.48 8.66 16.69
N LEU A 282 -15.91 9.93 16.68
CA LEU A 282 -15.84 10.77 15.48
C LEU A 282 -14.39 10.97 15.01
N LEU A 283 -13.48 11.24 15.92
CA LEU A 283 -12.07 11.44 15.60
C LEU A 283 -11.44 10.14 15.07
N MET A 284 -11.75 9.01 15.68
CA MET A 284 -11.27 7.70 15.23
C MET A 284 -11.83 7.34 13.86
N PHE A 285 -13.13 7.56 13.63
CA PHE A 285 -13.76 7.39 12.31
C PHE A 285 -13.05 8.25 11.25
N CYS A 286 -12.85 9.54 11.50
CA CYS A 286 -12.15 10.42 10.56
C CYS A 286 -10.71 9.96 10.27
N ARG A 287 -9.99 9.43 11.27
CA ARG A 287 -8.66 8.86 11.09
C ARG A 287 -8.70 7.61 10.23
N SER A 288 -9.65 6.73 10.48
CA SER A 288 -9.85 5.52 9.70
C SER A 288 -10.11 5.83 8.22
N GLU A 289 -11.02 6.78 7.93
CA GLU A 289 -11.31 7.22 6.56
C GLU A 289 -10.07 7.77 5.83
N VAL A 290 -9.26 8.57 6.52
CA VAL A 290 -8.00 9.07 5.94
C VAL A 290 -7.01 7.94 5.68
N ALA A 291 -6.90 6.96 6.59
CA ALA A 291 -6.00 5.83 6.42
C ALA A 291 -6.44 4.94 5.23
N ILE A 292 -7.75 4.67 5.12
CA ILE A 292 -8.31 3.91 3.99
C ILE A 292 -8.07 4.64 2.67
N ALA A 293 -8.30 5.96 2.61
CA ALA A 293 -8.08 6.75 1.41
C ALA A 293 -6.63 6.76 0.93
N LEU A 294 -5.65 6.83 1.84
CA LEU A 294 -4.24 6.97 1.48
C LEU A 294 -3.47 5.65 1.47
N LEU A 295 -3.84 4.68 2.32
CA LEU A 295 -3.12 3.42 2.51
C LEU A 295 -3.95 2.19 2.11
N GLY A 296 -5.21 2.39 1.66
CA GLY A 296 -6.14 1.31 1.32
C GLY A 296 -6.63 0.49 2.53
N GLN A 297 -6.14 0.79 3.72
CA GLN A 297 -6.43 0.04 4.95
C GLN A 297 -6.16 0.90 6.19
N ASN A 298 -6.81 0.58 7.31
CA ASN A 298 -6.64 1.27 8.59
C ASN A 298 -5.93 0.43 9.67
N GLN A 299 -5.77 -0.89 9.46
CA GLN A 299 -5.25 -1.82 10.47
C GLN A 299 -3.83 -1.49 10.94
N SER A 300 -3.02 -0.88 10.08
CA SER A 300 -1.68 -0.43 10.47
C SER A 300 -1.65 0.86 11.28
N THR A 301 -2.80 1.52 11.45
CA THR A 301 -2.95 2.80 12.17
C THR A 301 -3.86 2.67 13.40
N GLU A 302 -4.54 1.55 13.59
CA GLU A 302 -5.42 1.27 14.72
C GLU A 302 -4.78 0.29 15.71
N ALA A 303 -5.00 0.54 17.00
CA ALA A 303 -4.42 -0.27 18.08
C ALA A 303 -5.08 -1.65 18.25
N SER A 304 -6.27 -1.85 17.69
CA SER A 304 -7.08 -3.06 17.84
C SER A 304 -6.85 -4.12 16.76
N SER A 305 -5.82 -3.94 15.90
CA SER A 305 -5.58 -4.88 14.80
C SER A 305 -5.06 -6.23 15.31
N THR A 306 -5.64 -7.33 14.80
CA THR A 306 -5.13 -8.69 15.03
C THR A 306 -3.95 -8.97 14.09
N HIS A 307 -3.12 -9.97 14.43
CA HIS A 307 -1.97 -10.36 13.60
C HIS A 307 -2.40 -10.73 12.16
N ALA A 308 -3.53 -11.42 12.02
CA ALA A 308 -4.07 -11.80 10.71
C ALA A 308 -4.55 -10.59 9.89
N SER A 309 -5.25 -9.64 10.53
CA SER A 309 -5.71 -8.42 9.85
C SER A 309 -4.54 -7.50 9.48
N ALA A 310 -3.48 -7.45 10.31
CA ALA A 310 -2.28 -6.70 10.00
C ALA A 310 -1.53 -7.28 8.80
N ALA A 311 -1.47 -8.61 8.66
CA ALA A 311 -0.87 -9.28 7.51
C ALA A 311 -1.64 -8.98 6.21
N ALA A 312 -2.98 -9.06 6.23
CA ALA A 312 -3.83 -8.70 5.10
C ALA A 312 -3.68 -7.21 4.72
N GLY A 313 -3.58 -6.32 5.72
CA GLY A 313 -3.34 -4.89 5.49
C GLY A 313 -1.98 -4.60 4.87
N LEU A 314 -0.95 -5.40 5.15
CA LEU A 314 0.36 -5.28 4.50
C LEU A 314 0.31 -5.67 3.02
N GLU A 315 -0.51 -6.65 2.65
CA GLU A 315 -0.71 -7.04 1.24
C GLU A 315 -1.35 -5.90 0.45
N VAL A 316 -2.43 -5.31 0.95
CA VAL A 316 -3.07 -4.14 0.33
C VAL A 316 -2.08 -2.97 0.21
N ALA A 317 -1.27 -2.71 1.23
CA ALA A 317 -0.26 -1.66 1.18
C ALA A 317 0.82 -1.92 0.11
N ARG A 318 1.16 -3.19 -0.17
CA ARG A 318 2.07 -3.58 -1.25
C ARG A 318 1.44 -3.33 -2.62
N GLU A 319 0.18 -3.67 -2.81
CA GLU A 319 -0.54 -3.42 -4.07
C GLU A 319 -0.57 -1.93 -4.43
N ILE A 320 -0.85 -1.06 -3.44
CA ILE A 320 -0.82 0.39 -3.61
C ILE A 320 0.60 0.87 -3.93
N ARG A 321 1.62 0.40 -3.19
CA ARG A 321 3.03 0.69 -3.46
C ARG A 321 3.41 0.35 -4.89
N ASP A 322 3.01 -0.82 -5.35
CA ASP A 322 3.34 -1.30 -6.70
C ASP A 322 2.60 -0.50 -7.78
N GLY A 323 1.38 -0.03 -7.48
CA GLY A 323 0.65 0.92 -8.33
C GLY A 323 1.38 2.26 -8.44
N ASP A 324 1.79 2.82 -7.31
CA ASP A 324 2.55 4.07 -7.23
C ASP A 324 3.94 3.93 -7.90
N ALA A 325 4.59 2.78 -7.75
CA ALA A 325 5.87 2.48 -8.40
C ALA A 325 5.75 2.51 -9.92
N ARG A 326 4.68 1.94 -10.49
CA ARG A 326 4.42 2.00 -11.94
C ARG A 326 4.25 3.43 -12.45
N LEU A 327 3.64 4.32 -11.66
CA LEU A 327 3.52 5.74 -12.01
C LEU A 327 4.90 6.41 -12.05
N VAL A 328 5.77 6.11 -11.08
CA VAL A 328 7.16 6.60 -11.06
C VAL A 328 7.93 6.05 -12.26
N GLU A 329 7.85 4.74 -12.52
CA GLU A 329 8.50 4.09 -13.67
C GLU A 329 8.05 4.70 -15.00
N ALA A 330 6.74 4.90 -15.18
CA ALA A 330 6.21 5.49 -16.41
C ALA A 330 6.74 6.90 -16.63
N THR A 331 6.84 7.72 -15.58
CA THR A 331 7.36 9.09 -15.63
C THR A 331 8.87 9.09 -15.94
N LEU A 332 9.64 8.23 -15.27
CA LEU A 332 11.09 8.10 -15.52
C LEU A 332 11.37 7.49 -16.90
N ASN A 333 10.56 6.55 -17.37
CA ASN A 333 10.68 6.00 -18.73
C ASN A 333 10.40 7.06 -19.80
N GLN A 334 9.47 7.98 -19.55
CA GLN A 334 9.24 9.13 -20.42
C GLN A 334 10.47 10.07 -20.45
N LEU A 335 11.12 10.29 -19.30
CA LEU A 335 12.38 11.03 -19.23
C LEU A 335 13.47 10.36 -20.07
N LEU A 336 13.68 9.06 -19.89
CA LEU A 336 14.67 8.30 -20.67
C LEU A 336 14.35 8.31 -22.16
N ARG A 337 13.06 8.24 -22.53
CA ARG A 337 12.64 8.37 -23.92
C ARG A 337 13.10 9.71 -24.49
N TRP A 338 12.87 10.81 -23.79
CA TRP A 338 13.29 12.15 -24.23
C TRP A 338 14.82 12.30 -24.31
N VAL A 339 15.54 11.70 -23.38
CA VAL A 339 17.02 11.66 -23.44
C VAL A 339 17.51 10.96 -24.71
N VAL A 340 16.91 9.84 -25.07
CA VAL A 340 17.26 9.12 -26.30
C VAL A 340 16.85 9.91 -27.53
N ASP A 341 15.64 10.51 -27.52
CA ASP A 341 15.15 11.31 -28.64
C ASP A 341 16.12 12.46 -29.04
N VAL A 342 16.68 13.15 -28.04
CA VAL A 342 17.57 14.29 -28.30
C VAL A 342 19.01 13.88 -28.66
N ASN A 343 19.44 12.66 -28.30
CA ASN A 343 20.82 12.21 -28.54
C ASN A 343 20.96 11.20 -29.67
N GLU A 344 19.95 10.34 -29.89
CA GLU A 344 20.00 9.23 -30.85
C GLU A 344 18.85 9.28 -31.86
N GLY A 345 17.87 10.16 -31.64
CA GLY A 345 16.69 10.34 -32.51
C GLY A 345 15.47 9.58 -32.01
N THR A 346 14.31 9.97 -32.55
CA THR A 346 12.98 9.51 -32.08
C THR A 346 12.71 8.02 -32.37
N GLU A 347 13.37 7.44 -33.35
CA GLU A 347 13.19 6.03 -33.73
C GLU A 347 14.09 5.06 -32.91
N ALA A 348 15.12 5.60 -32.22
CA ALA A 348 16.02 4.78 -31.46
C ALA A 348 15.33 4.16 -30.21
N PRO A 349 15.56 2.90 -29.87
CA PRO A 349 14.97 2.29 -28.69
C PRO A 349 15.56 2.87 -27.41
N ALA A 350 14.70 3.18 -26.42
CA ALA A 350 15.12 3.69 -25.12
C ALA A 350 15.27 2.55 -24.09
N PRO A 351 16.22 2.66 -23.16
CA PRO A 351 16.28 1.79 -22.01
C PRO A 351 15.08 2.02 -21.09
N LYS A 352 14.79 1.06 -20.23
CA LYS A 352 13.67 1.15 -19.27
C LYS A 352 14.19 1.12 -17.84
N VAL A 353 13.56 1.88 -16.99
CA VAL A 353 13.74 1.77 -15.55
C VAL A 353 12.68 0.85 -14.97
N GLU A 354 13.08 0.06 -14.01
CA GLU A 354 12.21 -0.80 -13.22
C GLU A 354 12.53 -0.60 -11.74
N LEU A 355 11.50 -0.46 -10.95
CA LEU A 355 11.58 -0.47 -9.49
C LEU A 355 11.24 -1.89 -9.00
N TYR A 356 12.05 -2.44 -8.15
CA TYR A 356 11.87 -3.80 -7.66
C TYR A 356 12.17 -3.89 -6.17
N GLU A 357 11.51 -4.81 -5.51
CA GLU A 357 11.86 -5.15 -4.13
C GLU A 357 13.06 -6.10 -4.18
N GLU A 358 14.15 -5.74 -3.53
CA GLU A 358 15.25 -6.67 -3.37
C GLU A 358 14.73 -7.86 -2.57
N GLU A 359 14.67 -9.02 -3.21
CA GLU A 359 14.32 -10.26 -2.52
C GLU A 359 15.31 -10.44 -1.38
N GLN A 360 14.93 -10.01 -0.19
CA GLN A 360 15.62 -10.45 1.02
C GLN A 360 15.55 -11.98 1.00
N VAL A 361 16.70 -12.63 1.23
CA VAL A 361 16.75 -14.09 1.40
C VAL A 361 15.66 -14.43 2.40
N ASN A 362 14.54 -14.96 1.87
CA ASN A 362 13.34 -15.16 2.66
C ASN A 362 13.69 -16.26 3.67
N LYS A 363 13.78 -15.90 4.96
CA LYS A 363 14.11 -16.83 6.02
C LYS A 363 13.19 -18.06 5.96
N ASP A 364 11.90 -17.81 5.68
CA ASP A 364 10.90 -18.88 5.54
C ASP A 364 11.22 -19.81 4.35
N GLN A 365 11.79 -19.26 3.27
CA GLN A 365 12.24 -20.04 2.12
C GLN A 365 13.53 -20.80 2.44
N ALA A 366 14.45 -20.21 3.17
CA ALA A 366 15.67 -20.88 3.63
C ALA A 366 15.33 -22.02 4.61
N ASP A 367 14.45 -21.78 5.56
CA ASP A 367 13.95 -22.77 6.52
C ASP A 367 13.20 -23.91 5.81
N ARG A 368 12.40 -23.59 4.78
CA ARG A 368 11.74 -24.58 3.93
C ARG A 368 12.76 -25.43 3.15
N ASP A 369 13.74 -24.79 2.53
CA ASP A 369 14.75 -25.47 1.72
C ASP A 369 15.67 -26.31 2.60
N GLU A 370 15.97 -25.87 3.82
CA GLU A 370 16.62 -26.68 4.85
C GLU A 370 15.78 -27.90 5.23
N SER A 371 14.49 -27.72 5.51
CA SER A 371 13.56 -28.79 5.84
C SER A 371 13.45 -29.81 4.71
N LEU A 372 13.34 -29.35 3.45
CA LEU A 372 13.31 -30.23 2.28
C LEU A 372 14.62 -31.00 2.10
N THR A 373 15.76 -30.35 2.33
CA THR A 373 17.08 -30.99 2.24
C THR A 373 17.28 -32.02 3.34
N ARG A 374 16.83 -31.73 4.57
CA ARG A 374 16.82 -32.68 5.68
C ARG A 374 15.90 -33.88 5.40
N SER A 375 14.79 -33.67 4.68
CA SER A 375 13.87 -34.73 4.25
C SER A 375 14.40 -35.58 3.07
N GLY A 376 15.63 -35.32 2.60
CA GLY A 376 16.29 -36.11 1.54
C GLY A 376 16.08 -35.54 0.10
N VAL A 377 15.40 -34.42 -0.06
CA VAL A 377 15.26 -33.75 -1.36
C VAL A 377 16.57 -33.08 -1.75
N ARG A 378 17.16 -33.50 -2.86
CA ARG A 378 18.38 -32.87 -3.41
C ARG A 378 18.02 -31.77 -4.37
N LEU A 379 18.22 -30.52 -3.95
CA LEU A 379 18.03 -29.35 -4.79
C LEU A 379 19.22 -29.17 -5.73
N THR A 380 18.96 -28.81 -6.99
CA THR A 380 20.02 -28.67 -8.02
C THR A 380 20.83 -27.38 -7.79
N ARG A 381 22.10 -27.34 -8.24
CA ARG A 381 22.93 -26.13 -8.23
C ARG A 381 22.24 -24.94 -8.94
N ARG A 382 21.52 -25.23 -10.03
CA ARG A 382 20.74 -24.22 -10.76
C ARG A 382 19.63 -23.61 -9.88
N TYR A 383 19.01 -24.41 -9.02
CA TYR A 383 18.04 -23.93 -8.05
C TYR A 383 18.69 -23.00 -7.03
N TRP A 384 19.77 -23.42 -6.37
CA TRP A 384 20.51 -22.63 -5.39
C TRP A 384 20.99 -21.30 -5.98
N ARG A 385 21.61 -21.32 -7.16
CA ARG A 385 22.07 -20.09 -7.85
C ARG A 385 20.93 -19.14 -8.16
N ARG A 386 19.82 -19.64 -8.64
CA ARG A 386 18.65 -18.83 -8.98
C ARG A 386 17.97 -18.27 -7.72
N THR A 387 17.78 -19.10 -6.69
CA THR A 387 17.02 -18.77 -5.49
C THR A 387 17.80 -17.87 -4.53
N TYR A 388 19.12 -18.10 -4.40
CA TYR A 388 19.97 -17.36 -3.47
C TYR A 388 20.94 -16.41 -4.17
N LYS A 389 20.80 -16.21 -5.47
CA LYS A 389 21.64 -15.31 -6.32
C LYS A 389 23.15 -15.57 -6.18
N LEU A 390 23.54 -16.84 -5.96
CA LEU A 390 24.95 -17.23 -5.79
C LEU A 390 25.69 -17.17 -7.12
N GLU A 391 26.91 -16.63 -7.10
CA GLU A 391 27.79 -16.55 -8.27
C GLU A 391 28.49 -17.89 -8.57
N GLU A 392 29.24 -17.92 -9.70
CA GLU A 392 29.89 -19.15 -10.18
C GLU A 392 31.17 -19.44 -9.40
N GLY A 393 31.28 -19.39 -8.21
CA GLY A 393 32.36 -19.66 -7.29
C GLY A 393 31.89 -19.89 -5.88
N ASP A 394 30.63 -19.50 -5.61
CA ASP A 394 30.04 -19.57 -4.27
C ASP A 394 29.59 -21.00 -3.88
N ILE A 395 29.52 -21.89 -4.87
CA ILE A 395 29.09 -23.28 -4.64
C ILE A 395 30.25 -24.21 -5.01
N GLU A 396 30.93 -24.77 -4.01
CA GLU A 396 31.89 -25.84 -4.20
C GLU A 396 31.23 -27.09 -4.81
N ALA A 397 32.00 -27.75 -5.70
CA ALA A 397 31.59 -29.06 -6.20
C ALA A 397 31.59 -30.04 -5.02
N ALA A 398 30.43 -30.63 -4.71
CA ALA A 398 30.42 -31.72 -3.77
C ALA A 398 31.49 -32.75 -4.18
N PRO A 399 32.32 -33.23 -3.25
CA PRO A 399 33.31 -34.24 -3.58
C PRO A 399 32.59 -35.43 -4.22
N GLN A 400 33.01 -35.78 -5.43
CA GLN A 400 32.48 -36.97 -6.08
C GLN A 400 32.84 -38.18 -5.18
N PRO A 401 31.86 -38.98 -4.77
CA PRO A 401 32.15 -40.19 -4.08
C PRO A 401 33.05 -41.05 -5.02
N PRO A 402 34.08 -41.72 -4.51
CA PRO A 402 34.91 -42.61 -5.31
C PRO A 402 34.00 -43.62 -6.03
N ALA A 403 34.31 -43.87 -7.31
CA ALA A 403 33.56 -44.80 -8.14
C ALA A 403 33.40 -46.15 -7.39
N PRO A 404 32.20 -46.69 -7.30
CA PRO A 404 32.01 -47.94 -6.56
C PRO A 404 32.75 -49.06 -7.30
N THR A 405 33.77 -49.63 -6.66
CA THR A 405 34.20 -51.01 -6.96
C THR A 405 32.99 -51.92 -6.70
N ALA A 406 32.63 -52.68 -7.72
CA ALA A 406 31.50 -53.61 -7.65
C ALA A 406 31.66 -54.54 -6.44
N VAL A 407 30.80 -54.36 -5.45
CA VAL A 407 30.61 -55.25 -4.33
C VAL A 407 29.21 -55.80 -4.47
N GLU A 408 29.14 -57.12 -4.58
CA GLU A 408 27.89 -57.91 -4.64
C GLU A 408 27.07 -57.59 -3.39
N PHE A 409 25.86 -56.99 -3.60
CA PHE A 409 24.93 -56.72 -2.50
C PHE A 409 24.21 -57.98 -2.09
N ALA A 410 24.51 -58.44 -0.84
CA ALA A 410 23.60 -59.30 -0.14
C ALA A 410 22.39 -58.50 0.36
N GLU A 411 21.21 -58.85 -0.09
CA GLU A 411 19.92 -58.29 0.37
C GLU A 411 19.78 -58.38 1.90
N ALA A 412 19.72 -57.23 2.57
CA ALA A 412 19.32 -57.19 3.98
C ALA A 412 17.79 -56.93 4.05
N PRO A 413 17.06 -57.56 4.98
CA PRO A 413 15.62 -57.66 4.94
C PRO A 413 14.92 -56.32 5.27
N GLN A 414 14.15 -55.81 4.34
CA GLN A 414 13.22 -54.69 4.53
C GLN A 414 12.04 -54.94 5.49
N ALA A 415 12.00 -56.15 6.08
CA ALA A 415 10.89 -56.55 6.96
C ALA A 415 10.87 -55.91 8.36
N ALA A 416 12.01 -55.40 8.87
CA ALA A 416 12.04 -54.84 10.23
C ALA A 416 11.55 -53.39 10.34
N GLN A 417 11.70 -52.57 9.27
CA GLN A 417 11.21 -51.18 9.26
C GLN A 417 9.69 -51.12 9.06
N ALA A 418 9.12 -52.04 8.30
CA ALA A 418 7.68 -52.06 8.05
C ALA A 418 6.89 -52.50 9.32
N ALA A 419 7.47 -53.34 10.19
CA ALA A 419 6.81 -53.79 11.40
C ALA A 419 6.64 -52.68 12.48
N GLY A 420 7.61 -51.79 12.64
CA GLY A 420 7.53 -50.67 13.59
C GLY A 420 6.50 -49.60 13.20
N VAL A 421 6.45 -49.25 11.91
CA VAL A 421 5.46 -48.30 11.39
C VAL A 421 4.04 -48.88 11.44
N GLN A 422 3.90 -50.18 11.21
CA GLN A 422 2.62 -50.86 11.26
C GLN A 422 2.09 -50.99 12.71
N GLN A 423 2.96 -51.24 13.71
CA GLN A 423 2.59 -51.24 15.13
C GLN A 423 2.14 -49.84 15.63
N LEU A 424 2.77 -48.75 15.16
CA LEU A 424 2.34 -47.37 15.47
C LEU A 424 1.02 -47.03 14.81
N GLY A 425 0.79 -47.50 13.57
CA GLY A 425 -0.48 -47.36 12.87
C GLY A 425 -1.63 -48.07 13.54
N ASP A 426 -1.39 -49.30 13.98
CA ASP A 426 -2.40 -50.13 14.68
C ASP A 426 -2.71 -49.61 16.09
N GLY A 427 -1.74 -49.00 16.80
CA GLY A 427 -1.95 -48.38 18.11
C GLY A 427 -2.71 -47.03 18.04
N SER A 428 -2.52 -46.24 16.99
CA SER A 428 -3.18 -44.94 16.81
C SER A 428 -4.60 -45.05 16.24
N ALA A 429 -4.90 -46.12 15.51
CA ALA A 429 -6.18 -46.31 14.82
C ALA A 429 -7.41 -46.30 15.76
N PRO A 430 -7.44 -46.91 16.93
CA PRO A 430 -8.62 -46.91 17.81
C PRO A 430 -8.88 -45.52 18.41
N VAL A 431 -7.85 -44.76 18.78
CA VAL A 431 -7.98 -43.40 19.37
C VAL A 431 -8.51 -42.40 18.34
N MET A 432 -7.94 -42.42 17.14
CA MET A 432 -8.38 -41.53 16.03
C MET A 432 -9.77 -41.92 15.53
N THR A 433 -10.10 -43.21 15.49
CA THR A 433 -11.43 -43.68 15.03
C THR A 433 -12.51 -43.26 16.02
N GLY A 434 -12.24 -43.34 17.32
CA GLY A 434 -13.16 -42.88 18.36
C GLY A 434 -13.47 -41.41 18.28
N TRP A 435 -12.44 -40.57 18.12
CA TRP A 435 -12.59 -39.13 18.00
C TRP A 435 -13.31 -38.69 16.69
N LEU A 436 -12.97 -39.30 15.57
CA LEU A 436 -13.65 -39.04 14.29
C LEU A 436 -15.13 -39.49 14.35
N ALA A 437 -15.45 -40.54 15.07
CA ALA A 437 -16.85 -40.93 15.28
C ALA A 437 -17.60 -39.90 16.13
N GLN A 438 -16.97 -39.36 17.17
CA GLN A 438 -17.55 -38.29 18.00
C GLN A 438 -17.79 -37.01 17.23
N VAL A 439 -16.81 -36.54 16.44
CA VAL A 439 -16.99 -35.38 15.57
C VAL A 439 -18.11 -35.62 14.55
N ARG A 440 -18.19 -36.81 13.96
CA ARG A 440 -19.25 -37.13 13.00
C ARG A 440 -20.63 -37.13 13.65
N ASN A 441 -20.75 -37.61 14.89
CA ASN A 441 -21.99 -37.56 15.65
C ASN A 441 -22.41 -36.13 15.99
N LEU A 442 -21.47 -35.25 16.34
CA LEU A 442 -21.73 -33.82 16.59
C LEU A 442 -22.20 -33.13 15.33
N VAL A 443 -21.59 -33.38 14.18
CA VAL A 443 -22.02 -32.85 12.89
C VAL A 443 -23.43 -33.33 12.50
N GLN A 444 -23.80 -34.57 12.84
CA GLN A 444 -25.14 -35.09 12.56
C GLN A 444 -26.23 -34.64 13.55
N ALA A 445 -25.83 -34.18 14.72
CA ALA A 445 -26.76 -33.78 15.78
C ALA A 445 -27.14 -32.30 15.75
N HIS A 446 -26.40 -31.47 15.00
CA HIS A 446 -26.59 -30.02 14.98
C HIS A 446 -26.77 -29.52 13.53
N ASP A 447 -27.98 -29.03 13.22
CA ASP A 447 -28.30 -28.41 11.91
C ASP A 447 -27.91 -26.93 11.85
N ASP A 448 -27.66 -26.28 12.99
CA ASP A 448 -27.28 -24.86 13.09
C ASP A 448 -25.75 -24.73 13.15
N PRO A 449 -25.14 -23.95 12.22
CA PRO A 449 -23.69 -23.76 12.19
C PRO A 449 -23.08 -23.15 13.46
N GLN A 450 -23.79 -22.29 14.17
CA GLN A 450 -23.31 -21.68 15.42
C GLN A 450 -23.33 -22.68 16.58
N ALA A 451 -24.41 -23.43 16.73
CA ALA A 451 -24.50 -24.49 17.74
C ALA A 451 -23.49 -25.63 17.49
N LEU A 452 -23.18 -25.94 16.23
CA LEU A 452 -22.15 -26.88 15.85
C LEU A 452 -20.75 -26.37 16.23
N GLN A 453 -20.47 -25.09 16.03
CA GLN A 453 -19.19 -24.48 16.38
C GLN A 453 -18.93 -24.53 17.89
N ASP A 454 -19.94 -24.20 18.70
CA ASP A 454 -19.85 -24.25 20.16
C ASP A 454 -19.65 -25.68 20.66
N ALA A 455 -20.40 -26.63 20.11
CA ALA A 455 -20.25 -28.04 20.44
C ALA A 455 -18.90 -28.66 20.03
N LEU A 456 -18.31 -28.18 18.93
CA LEU A 456 -16.96 -28.59 18.51
C LEU A 456 -15.88 -27.96 19.40
N LEU A 457 -16.04 -26.73 19.87
CA LEU A 457 -15.13 -26.10 20.80
C LEU A 457 -15.15 -26.79 22.18
N ASP A 458 -16.33 -27.17 22.67
CA ASP A 458 -16.45 -27.93 23.90
C ASP A 458 -15.82 -29.35 23.79
N ALA A 459 -16.07 -30.03 22.68
CA ALA A 459 -15.44 -31.32 22.39
C ALA A 459 -13.92 -31.27 22.25
N TYR A 460 -13.37 -30.11 21.86
CA TYR A 460 -11.93 -29.90 21.78
C TYR A 460 -11.25 -29.85 23.15
N SER A 461 -11.97 -29.39 24.19
CA SER A 461 -11.48 -29.42 25.58
C SER A 461 -11.38 -30.79 26.18
N ASP A 462 -12.15 -31.77 25.68
CA ASP A 462 -12.23 -33.15 26.15
C ASP A 462 -11.36 -34.12 25.34
N LEU A 463 -10.46 -33.64 24.50
CA LEU A 463 -9.51 -34.47 23.76
C LEU A 463 -8.65 -35.29 24.71
N PRO A 464 -8.48 -36.60 24.47
CA PRO A 464 -7.61 -37.46 25.28
C PRO A 464 -6.12 -37.13 25.00
N THR A 465 -5.69 -35.96 25.49
CA THR A 465 -4.32 -35.45 25.30
C THR A 465 -3.29 -36.35 25.99
N ALA A 466 -3.68 -37.07 27.05
CA ALA A 466 -2.82 -38.01 27.76
C ALA A 466 -2.44 -39.19 26.86
N ASP A 467 -3.42 -39.80 26.21
CA ASP A 467 -3.21 -41.01 25.36
C ASP A 467 -2.41 -40.63 24.09
N LEU A 468 -2.66 -39.43 23.52
CA LEU A 468 -1.89 -38.92 22.39
C LEU A 468 -0.43 -38.59 22.77
N THR A 469 -0.22 -38.04 23.96
CA THR A 469 1.11 -37.72 24.47
C THR A 469 1.90 -39.00 24.74
N GLU A 470 1.27 -40.02 25.30
CA GLU A 470 1.89 -41.33 25.54
C GLU A 470 2.28 -42.05 24.23
N LEU A 471 1.41 -41.96 23.21
CA LEU A 471 1.65 -42.49 21.88
C LEU A 471 2.77 -41.78 21.14
N MET A 472 2.83 -40.47 21.26
CA MET A 472 3.93 -39.63 20.72
C MET A 472 5.25 -39.90 21.45
N ALA A 473 5.24 -40.08 22.78
CA ALA A 473 6.43 -40.41 23.54
C ALA A 473 7.00 -41.79 23.10
N LEU A 474 6.13 -42.76 22.89
CA LEU A 474 6.50 -44.09 22.40
C LEU A 474 7.07 -44.03 20.96
N ALA A 475 6.50 -43.19 20.10
CA ALA A 475 7.00 -42.98 18.75
C ALA A 475 8.39 -42.32 18.74
N PHE A 476 8.63 -41.33 19.60
CA PHE A 476 9.94 -40.72 19.79
C PHE A 476 10.98 -41.71 20.35
N GLU A 477 10.60 -42.53 21.30
CA GLU A 477 11.50 -43.51 21.88
C GLU A 477 11.91 -44.62 20.86
N LEU A 478 10.95 -45.07 20.04
CA LEU A 478 11.20 -46.00 18.93
C LEU A 478 12.11 -45.36 17.86
N ALA A 479 11.87 -44.11 17.47
CA ALA A 479 12.69 -43.38 16.51
C ALA A 479 14.11 -43.14 17.05
N HIS A 480 14.25 -42.85 18.34
CA HIS A 480 15.56 -42.71 19.00
C HIS A 480 16.34 -44.00 19.04
N LEU A 481 15.69 -45.12 19.39
CA LEU A 481 16.29 -46.44 19.40
C LEU A 481 16.72 -46.89 17.99
N GLN A 482 15.89 -46.65 16.99
CA GLN A 482 16.24 -46.94 15.59
C GLN A 482 17.43 -46.07 15.09
N GLY A 483 17.46 -44.77 15.46
CA GLY A 483 18.60 -43.89 15.15
C GLY A 483 19.91 -44.37 15.80
N ARG A 484 19.85 -44.84 17.05
CA ARG A 484 21.03 -45.40 17.72
C ARG A 484 21.50 -46.69 17.08
N ASP A 485 20.62 -47.62 16.75
CA ASP A 485 20.95 -48.90 16.10
C ASP A 485 21.55 -48.64 14.69
N GLN A 486 21.07 -47.61 13.99
CA GLN A 486 21.64 -47.23 12.71
C GLN A 486 23.06 -46.67 12.85
N VAL A 487 23.30 -45.79 13.85
CA VAL A 487 24.63 -45.24 14.13
C VAL A 487 25.61 -46.27 14.59
N GLU A 488 25.17 -47.24 15.44
CA GLU A 488 26.03 -48.37 15.89
C GLU A 488 26.38 -49.30 14.73
N ARG A 489 25.46 -49.53 13.79
CA ARG A 489 25.74 -50.32 12.56
C ARG A 489 26.65 -49.59 11.57
N GLU A 490 26.56 -48.28 11.49
CA GLU A 490 27.43 -47.47 10.63
C GLU A 490 28.80 -47.23 11.27
N GLY A 491 28.88 -47.03 12.60
CA GLY A 491 30.11 -46.84 13.36
C GLY A 491 30.92 -48.12 13.62
N GLY A 492 30.31 -49.31 13.54
CA GLY A 492 30.99 -50.61 13.67
C GLY A 492 31.66 -51.10 12.36
N ARG A 493 31.64 -50.31 11.32
CA ARG A 493 32.26 -50.56 10.02
C ARG A 493 33.43 -49.64 9.72
N ALA A 494 34.03 -48.96 10.69
CA ALA A 494 35.27 -48.19 10.56
C ALA A 494 36.51 -49.03 10.98
#